data_da72908fbe15dfdee7cc880e61f96156
#
_entry.id   da72908fbe15dfdee7cc880e61f96156
#
_cell.length_a   1.000
_cell.length_b   1.000
_cell.length_c   1.000
_cell.angle_alpha   90.00
_cell.angle_beta   90.00
_cell.angle_gamma   90.00
#
_symmetry.space_group_name_H-M   'P 1'
#
loop_
_entity.id
_entity.type
_entity.pdbx_description
1 polymer ?
#
loop_
_entity_poly.entity_id
_entity_poly.type
_entity_poly.pdbx_seq_one_letter_code
_entity_poly.pdbx_strand_id
1 'polypeptide(L)'
;ADEGDSGAFSDRYLLEDQPLKVLFGMVVCAYIIGSDEGVLYIRGEYPKSIEIVNGTINELKKLNLLGKNILGTDFSYDLYICIGQGAYICGEETALIASIEGRRAEVDVRPPFPTVEGLYKKPTVVNNVETLAAIPGILKYGAKSFSSIGNVKSAGTKLVCLDSLFKNPGVYEMDMGTP
;
A
#
# COMPACT_ATOMS: atom_id res chain seq x y z
N ALA A 1 3.05 -2.31 -3.95
CA ALA A 1 3.89 -1.51 -4.86
C ALA A 1 4.57 -2.38 -5.92
N ASP A 2 3.75 -3.02 -6.76
CA ASP A 2 4.23 -3.78 -7.92
C ASP A 2 3.72 -3.11 -9.20
N GLU A 3 4.26 -1.93 -9.50
CA GLU A 3 3.91 -1.12 -10.67
C GLU A 3 4.65 -1.66 -11.90
N GLY A 4 4.13 -2.74 -12.50
CA GLY A 4 4.74 -3.38 -13.67
C GLY A 4 4.50 -2.64 -14.99
N ASP A 5 3.55 -1.71 -15.03
CA ASP A 5 3.28 -0.84 -16.16
C ASP A 5 4.25 0.36 -16.16
N SER A 6 4.89 0.63 -17.31
CA SER A 6 5.85 1.74 -17.44
C SER A 6 5.24 3.13 -17.25
N GLY A 7 3.91 3.26 -17.43
CA GLY A 7 3.16 4.48 -17.17
C GLY A 7 2.70 4.67 -15.72
N ALA A 8 2.88 3.67 -14.86
CA ALA A 8 2.48 3.70 -13.47
C ALA A 8 3.71 3.77 -12.56
N PHE A 9 3.90 4.90 -11.87
CA PHE A 9 5.03 5.13 -10.95
C PHE A 9 4.66 5.98 -9.72
N SER A 10 3.37 6.10 -9.41
CA SER A 10 2.88 6.88 -8.28
C SER A 10 3.21 6.24 -6.92
N ASP A 11 3.13 4.91 -6.81
CA ASP A 11 3.45 4.19 -5.58
C ASP A 11 4.91 4.40 -5.19
N ARG A 12 5.82 4.43 -6.16
CA ARG A 12 7.23 4.75 -5.94
C ARG A 12 7.40 6.11 -5.24
N TYR A 13 6.74 7.16 -5.74
CA TYR A 13 6.82 8.50 -5.14
C TYR A 13 6.21 8.51 -3.74
N LEU A 14 5.10 7.81 -3.51
CA LEU A 14 4.53 7.70 -2.17
C LEU A 14 5.48 7.02 -1.19
N LEU A 15 6.17 5.97 -1.62
CA LEU A 15 7.13 5.25 -0.77
C LEU A 15 8.42 6.04 -0.52
N GLU A 16 8.87 6.84 -1.49
CA GLU A 16 10.10 7.64 -1.36
C GLU A 16 9.87 8.97 -0.62
N ASP A 17 8.77 9.66 -0.89
CA ASP A 17 8.53 11.03 -0.37
C ASP A 17 7.57 11.06 0.82
N GLN A 18 6.67 10.06 0.94
CA GLN A 18 5.61 10.01 1.96
C GLN A 18 5.49 8.63 2.65
N PRO A 19 6.61 7.94 2.97
CA PRO A 19 6.56 6.57 3.50
C PRO A 19 5.71 6.46 4.77
N LEU A 20 5.74 7.48 5.64
CA LEU A 20 4.96 7.52 6.87
C LEU A 20 3.44 7.48 6.62
N LYS A 21 2.95 8.10 5.54
CA LYS A 21 1.50 8.03 5.22
C LYS A 21 1.08 6.59 4.91
N VAL A 22 1.88 5.89 4.12
CA VAL A 22 1.62 4.50 3.73
C VAL A 22 1.67 3.60 4.95
N LEU A 23 2.76 3.65 5.73
CA LEU A 23 2.95 2.80 6.90
C LEU A 23 1.91 3.07 7.98
N PHE A 24 1.56 4.34 8.22
CA PHE A 24 0.49 4.69 9.15
C PHE A 24 -0.87 4.13 8.68
N GLY A 25 -1.16 4.23 7.37
CA GLY A 25 -2.36 3.62 6.80
C GLY A 25 -2.41 2.11 7.02
N MET A 26 -1.28 1.40 6.90
CA MET A 26 -1.19 -0.03 7.20
C MET A 26 -1.46 -0.31 8.68
N VAL A 27 -0.89 0.46 9.60
CA VAL A 27 -1.12 0.31 11.06
C VAL A 27 -2.61 0.51 11.40
N VAL A 28 -3.24 1.55 10.84
CA VAL A 28 -4.67 1.82 11.06
C VAL A 28 -5.54 0.70 10.49
N CYS A 29 -5.25 0.24 9.29
CA CYS A 29 -5.95 -0.89 8.67
C CYS A 29 -5.83 -2.14 9.55
N ALA A 30 -4.62 -2.48 10.00
CA ALA A 30 -4.36 -3.60 10.88
C ALA A 30 -5.13 -3.52 12.20
N TYR A 31 -5.17 -2.33 12.81
CA TYR A 31 -5.94 -2.09 14.03
C TYR A 31 -7.44 -2.36 13.83
N ILE A 32 -8.01 -1.90 12.72
CA ILE A 32 -9.44 -2.05 12.42
C ILE A 32 -9.82 -3.52 12.15
N ILE A 33 -8.98 -4.25 11.41
CA ILE A 33 -9.26 -5.66 11.06
C ILE A 33 -8.75 -6.67 12.09
N GLY A 34 -7.99 -6.23 13.10
CA GLY A 34 -7.42 -7.08 14.13
C GLY A 34 -6.23 -7.93 13.63
N SER A 35 -5.45 -7.41 12.67
CA SER A 35 -4.23 -8.09 12.19
C SER A 35 -3.03 -7.73 13.05
N ASP A 36 -2.16 -8.69 13.29
CA ASP A 36 -0.91 -8.53 14.02
C ASP A 36 0.34 -8.49 13.12
N GLU A 37 0.16 -8.72 11.81
CA GLU A 37 1.24 -8.79 10.84
C GLU A 37 0.85 -8.13 9.52
N GLY A 38 1.83 -7.46 8.88
CA GLY A 38 1.69 -6.86 7.57
C GLY A 38 2.90 -7.06 6.68
N VAL A 39 2.64 -7.14 5.38
CA VAL A 39 3.67 -7.26 4.35
C VAL A 39 3.54 -6.11 3.38
N LEU A 40 4.60 -5.35 3.20
CA LEU A 40 4.69 -4.38 2.12
C LEU A 40 5.48 -5.01 0.97
N TYR A 41 4.77 -5.41 -0.08
CA TYR A 41 5.38 -5.96 -1.28
C TYR A 41 5.88 -4.83 -2.17
N ILE A 42 7.19 -4.79 -2.43
CA ILE A 42 7.84 -3.77 -3.26
C ILE A 42 8.62 -4.48 -4.37
N ARG A 43 8.43 -4.07 -5.61
CA ARG A 43 9.21 -4.60 -6.72
C ARG A 43 10.70 -4.30 -6.55
N GLY A 44 11.56 -5.24 -6.94
CA GLY A 44 13.01 -5.15 -6.78
C GLY A 44 13.67 -4.00 -7.54
N GLU A 45 12.98 -3.45 -8.54
CA GLU A 45 13.45 -2.31 -9.34
C GLU A 45 13.33 -0.96 -8.61
N TYR A 46 12.78 -0.95 -7.37
CA TYR A 46 12.68 0.23 -6.52
C TYR A 46 13.64 0.18 -5.31
N PRO A 47 14.97 0.05 -5.51
CA PRO A 47 15.91 -0.11 -4.40
C PRO A 47 15.89 1.05 -3.41
N LYS A 48 15.72 2.29 -3.91
CA LYS A 48 15.63 3.48 -3.06
C LYS A 48 14.38 3.46 -2.18
N SER A 49 13.23 3.07 -2.72
CA SER A 49 11.99 2.92 -1.95
C SER A 49 12.16 1.86 -0.84
N ILE A 50 12.82 0.73 -1.16
CA ILE A 50 13.10 -0.34 -0.19
C ILE A 50 13.97 0.19 0.95
N GLU A 51 15.05 0.93 0.64
CA GLU A 51 15.95 1.51 1.65
C GLU A 51 15.21 2.49 2.57
N ILE A 52 14.46 3.45 2.00
CA ILE A 52 13.72 4.46 2.74
C ILE A 52 12.66 3.82 3.65
N VAL A 53 11.88 2.88 3.11
CA VAL A 53 10.83 2.22 3.88
C VAL A 53 11.43 1.38 5.01
N ASN A 54 12.51 0.63 4.77
CA ASN A 54 13.21 -0.10 5.84
C ASN A 54 13.72 0.83 6.94
N GLY A 55 14.30 1.96 6.56
CA GLY A 55 14.72 2.99 7.52
C GLY A 55 13.54 3.49 8.35
N THR A 56 12.42 3.80 7.71
CA THR A 56 11.20 4.29 8.37
C THR A 56 10.60 3.23 9.30
N ILE A 57 10.52 1.97 8.90
CA ILE A 57 10.07 0.86 9.76
C ILE A 57 10.94 0.76 11.03
N ASN A 58 12.26 0.84 10.87
CA ASN A 58 13.18 0.77 12.00
C ASN A 58 12.99 1.96 12.97
N GLU A 59 12.75 3.14 12.47
CA GLU A 59 12.44 4.32 13.28
C GLU A 59 11.11 4.14 14.04
N LEU A 60 10.06 3.67 13.37
CA LEU A 60 8.77 3.41 14.01
C LEU A 60 8.87 2.34 15.11
N LYS A 61 9.70 1.30 14.91
CA LYS A 61 9.99 0.30 15.96
C LYS A 61 10.71 0.92 17.15
N LYS A 62 11.70 1.78 16.96
CA LYS A 62 12.39 2.50 18.05
C LYS A 62 11.44 3.40 18.85
N LEU A 63 10.45 4.00 18.19
CA LEU A 63 9.44 4.86 18.80
C LEU A 63 8.26 4.10 19.43
N ASN A 64 8.28 2.77 19.43
CA ASN A 64 7.18 1.92 19.88
C ASN A 64 5.85 2.19 19.13
N LEU A 65 5.94 2.52 17.85
CA LEU A 65 4.81 2.71 16.92
C LEU A 65 4.62 1.50 15.99
N LEU A 66 5.53 0.52 16.06
CA LEU A 66 5.46 -0.82 15.47
C LEU A 66 6.05 -1.84 16.45
N GLY A 67 5.58 -3.07 16.38
CA GLY A 67 6.00 -4.19 17.22
C GLY A 67 4.98 -4.53 18.29
N LYS A 68 5.44 -4.89 19.49
CA LYS A 68 4.58 -5.33 20.58
C LYS A 68 4.06 -4.15 21.42
N ASN A 69 2.79 -4.24 21.84
CA ASN A 69 2.16 -3.29 22.77
C ASN A 69 2.35 -1.83 22.34
N ILE A 70 1.97 -1.50 21.12
CA ILE A 70 2.13 -0.19 20.51
C ILE A 70 1.55 0.89 21.44
N LEU A 71 2.33 1.92 21.74
CA LEU A 71 1.98 3.01 22.66
C LEU A 71 1.50 2.54 24.04
N GLY A 72 1.92 1.34 24.48
CA GLY A 72 1.53 0.75 25.77
C GLY A 72 0.11 0.16 25.79
N THR A 73 -0.49 -0.05 24.64
CA THR A 73 -1.81 -0.70 24.49
C THR A 73 -1.66 -2.23 24.28
N ASP A 74 -2.77 -2.95 24.23
CA ASP A 74 -2.79 -4.39 23.90
C ASP A 74 -2.61 -4.66 22.40
N PHE A 75 -2.57 -3.61 21.57
CA PHE A 75 -2.37 -3.74 20.14
C PHE A 75 -0.90 -3.98 19.78
N SER A 76 -0.66 -5.02 19.01
CA SER A 76 0.67 -5.39 18.49
C SER A 76 0.57 -5.57 16.99
N TYR A 77 1.51 -5.01 16.24
CA TYR A 77 1.55 -5.14 14.79
C TYR A 77 2.98 -5.02 14.30
N ASP A 78 3.45 -6.03 13.61
CA ASP A 78 4.76 -5.99 12.95
C ASP A 78 4.63 -5.89 11.43
N LEU A 79 5.61 -5.27 10.80
CA LEU A 79 5.63 -4.99 9.38
C LEU A 79 7.00 -5.33 8.80
N TYR A 80 7.00 -6.01 7.66
CA TYR A 80 8.21 -6.30 6.91
C TYR A 80 8.01 -6.07 5.40
N ILE A 81 9.13 -5.94 4.68
CA ILE A 81 9.13 -5.79 3.23
C ILE A 81 9.37 -7.16 2.59
N CYS A 82 8.54 -7.48 1.60
CA CYS A 82 8.80 -8.56 0.66
C CYS A 82 9.23 -7.94 -0.68
N ILE A 83 10.39 -8.35 -1.19
CA ILE A 83 10.93 -7.82 -2.44
C ILE A 83 10.47 -8.69 -3.60
N GLY A 84 9.72 -8.08 -4.53
CA GLY A 84 9.25 -8.72 -5.75
C GLY A 84 10.35 -8.94 -6.77
N GLN A 85 10.19 -9.98 -7.58
CA GLN A 85 11.17 -10.37 -8.61
C GLN A 85 10.86 -9.79 -10.00
N GLY A 86 10.01 -8.75 -10.08
CA GLY A 86 9.71 -8.03 -11.33
C GLY A 86 8.68 -8.69 -12.25
N ALA A 87 7.85 -9.59 -11.73
CA ALA A 87 6.78 -10.19 -12.52
C ALA A 87 5.54 -9.29 -12.54
N TYR A 88 5.16 -8.79 -13.73
CA TYR A 88 3.96 -7.95 -13.93
C TYR A 88 2.69 -8.50 -13.28
N ILE A 89 2.51 -9.83 -13.34
CA ILE A 89 1.33 -10.51 -12.80
C ILE A 89 1.17 -10.33 -11.28
N CYS A 90 2.23 -9.99 -10.55
CA CYS A 90 2.17 -9.72 -9.10
C CYS A 90 1.39 -8.44 -8.74
N GLY A 91 0.95 -7.64 -9.71
CA GLY A 91 -0.07 -6.61 -9.51
C GLY A 91 -1.46 -7.17 -9.21
N GLU A 92 -1.71 -8.46 -9.52
CA GLU A 92 -2.93 -9.18 -9.15
C GLU A 92 -2.75 -9.82 -7.76
N GLU A 93 -3.78 -9.74 -6.90
CA GLU A 93 -3.66 -10.07 -5.47
C GLU A 93 -3.30 -11.53 -5.17
N THR A 94 -3.83 -12.49 -5.94
CA THR A 94 -3.55 -13.92 -5.71
C THR A 94 -2.16 -14.30 -6.19
N ALA A 95 -1.70 -13.74 -7.30
CA ALA A 95 -0.35 -13.90 -7.81
C ALA A 95 0.69 -13.24 -6.87
N LEU A 96 0.35 -12.10 -6.27
CA LEU A 96 1.17 -11.44 -5.25
C LEU A 96 1.32 -12.34 -4.01
N ILE A 97 0.22 -12.92 -3.51
CA ILE A 97 0.23 -13.85 -2.39
C ILE A 97 1.10 -15.07 -2.70
N ALA A 98 0.93 -15.68 -3.89
CA ALA A 98 1.75 -16.81 -4.32
C ALA A 98 3.26 -16.45 -4.35
N SER A 99 3.60 -15.26 -4.81
CA SER A 99 4.97 -14.75 -4.81
C SER A 99 5.54 -14.59 -3.39
N ILE A 100 4.77 -14.04 -2.45
CA ILE A 100 5.21 -13.91 -1.04
C ILE A 100 5.45 -15.29 -0.42
N GLU A 101 4.63 -16.29 -0.76
CA GLU A 101 4.77 -17.67 -0.31
C GLU A 101 5.95 -18.42 -0.98
N GLY A 102 6.68 -17.78 -1.90
CA GLY A 102 7.78 -18.40 -2.64
C GLY A 102 7.31 -19.37 -3.73
N ARG A 103 6.04 -19.36 -4.07
CA ARG A 103 5.47 -20.08 -5.22
C ARG A 103 5.63 -19.27 -6.51
N ARG A 104 5.45 -19.91 -7.65
CA ARG A 104 5.33 -19.22 -8.92
C ARG A 104 4.15 -18.27 -8.88
N ALA A 105 4.36 -17.02 -9.30
CA ALA A 105 3.30 -16.02 -9.36
C ALA A 105 2.31 -16.37 -10.48
N GLU A 106 1.21 -16.97 -10.10
CA GLU A 106 0.10 -17.34 -10.98
C GLU A 106 -1.21 -16.90 -10.34
N VAL A 107 -2.21 -16.58 -11.17
CA VAL A 107 -3.53 -16.18 -10.70
C VAL A 107 -4.29 -17.42 -10.23
N ASP A 108 -4.78 -17.41 -9.00
CA ASP A 108 -5.62 -18.45 -8.46
C ASP A 108 -7.12 -18.19 -8.75
N VAL A 109 -7.88 -19.28 -8.97
CA VAL A 109 -9.33 -19.21 -9.18
C VAL A 109 -10.04 -18.83 -7.88
N ARG A 110 -10.99 -17.91 -7.96
CA ARG A 110 -11.87 -17.51 -6.84
C ARG A 110 -13.29 -18.03 -7.03
N PRO A 111 -14.03 -18.46 -5.99
CA PRO A 111 -13.66 -18.56 -4.57
C PRO A 111 -12.68 -19.72 -4.27
N PRO A 112 -11.93 -19.69 -3.13
CA PRO A 112 -12.03 -18.70 -2.03
C PRO A 112 -11.39 -17.35 -2.39
N PHE A 113 -11.92 -16.26 -1.80
CA PHE A 113 -11.30 -14.94 -1.89
C PHE A 113 -10.17 -14.81 -0.84
N PRO A 114 -9.15 -13.98 -1.04
CA PRO A 114 -8.06 -13.79 -0.08
C PRO A 114 -8.52 -13.41 1.32
N THR A 115 -9.65 -12.71 1.44
CA THR A 115 -10.26 -12.38 2.74
C THR A 115 -10.78 -13.59 3.52
N VAL A 116 -10.91 -14.74 2.86
CA VAL A 116 -11.27 -16.03 3.48
C VAL A 116 -10.05 -16.93 3.59
N GLU A 117 -9.29 -17.08 2.51
CA GLU A 117 -8.10 -17.93 2.41
C GLU A 117 -7.06 -17.24 1.51
N GLY A 118 -6.18 -16.46 2.14
CA GLY A 118 -5.11 -15.71 1.48
C GLY A 118 -3.72 -16.22 1.88
N LEU A 119 -2.84 -15.33 2.32
CA LEU A 119 -1.45 -15.62 2.65
C LEU A 119 -1.34 -16.74 3.71
N TYR A 120 -0.62 -17.81 3.37
CA TYR A 120 -0.50 -19.01 4.20
C TYR A 120 -1.85 -19.56 4.66
N LYS A 121 -2.86 -19.47 3.80
CA LYS A 121 -4.25 -19.90 4.06
C LYS A 121 -4.94 -19.15 5.19
N LYS A 122 -4.44 -17.98 5.57
CA LYS A 122 -5.07 -17.10 6.56
C LYS A 122 -5.88 -16.01 5.86
N PRO A 123 -6.95 -15.49 6.49
CA PRO A 123 -7.65 -14.32 5.98
C PRO A 123 -6.69 -13.16 5.75
N THR A 124 -6.67 -12.61 4.54
CA THR A 124 -5.71 -11.58 4.12
C THR A 124 -6.42 -10.45 3.40
N VAL A 125 -6.13 -9.22 3.79
CA VAL A 125 -6.58 -8.01 3.09
C VAL A 125 -5.43 -7.46 2.27
N VAL A 126 -5.64 -7.26 0.98
CA VAL A 126 -4.68 -6.66 0.05
C VAL A 126 -5.17 -5.28 -0.36
N ASN A 127 -4.32 -4.27 -0.23
CA ASN A 127 -4.62 -2.90 -0.63
C ASN A 127 -3.49 -2.30 -1.46
N ASN A 128 -3.85 -1.41 -2.38
CA ASN A 128 -2.88 -0.57 -3.08
C ASN A 128 -2.27 0.46 -2.13
N VAL A 129 -1.04 0.89 -2.42
CA VAL A 129 -0.26 1.86 -1.64
C VAL A 129 -0.98 3.21 -1.53
N GLU A 130 -1.53 3.72 -2.63
CA GLU A 130 -2.27 4.98 -2.66
C GLU A 130 -3.52 4.94 -1.77
N THR A 131 -4.24 3.82 -1.76
CA THR A 131 -5.39 3.61 -0.87
C THR A 131 -5.00 3.76 0.60
N LEU A 132 -3.89 3.16 1.00
CA LEU A 132 -3.37 3.26 2.37
C LEU A 132 -2.86 4.68 2.67
N ALA A 133 -2.21 5.33 1.72
CA ALA A 133 -1.70 6.70 1.87
C ALA A 133 -2.81 7.75 2.06
N ALA A 134 -4.05 7.47 1.62
CA ALA A 134 -5.20 8.36 1.83
C ALA A 134 -5.75 8.32 3.27
N ILE A 135 -5.56 7.22 4.01
CA ILE A 135 -6.13 7.00 5.35
C ILE A 135 -5.77 8.11 6.35
N PRO A 136 -4.50 8.57 6.47
CA PRO A 136 -4.14 9.66 7.39
C PRO A 136 -4.91 10.96 7.11
N GLY A 137 -5.12 11.29 5.85
CA GLY A 137 -5.92 12.44 5.43
C GLY A 137 -7.39 12.31 5.84
N ILE A 138 -7.97 11.15 5.62
CA ILE A 138 -9.36 10.84 6.00
C ILE A 138 -9.55 10.96 7.53
N LEU A 139 -8.60 10.44 8.32
CA LEU A 139 -8.66 10.55 9.78
C LEU A 139 -8.51 11.98 10.26
N LYS A 140 -7.63 12.75 9.64
CA LYS A 140 -7.34 14.14 10.04
C LYS A 140 -8.49 15.09 9.69
N TYR A 141 -9.05 14.99 8.50
CA TYR A 141 -10.02 15.95 7.98
C TYR A 141 -11.47 15.43 8.01
N GLY A 142 -11.66 14.16 8.28
CA GLY A 142 -12.96 13.48 8.36
C GLY A 142 -13.45 12.90 7.02
N ALA A 143 -14.23 11.83 7.11
CA ALA A 143 -14.76 11.12 5.96
C ALA A 143 -15.65 12.01 5.06
N LYS A 144 -16.42 12.94 5.66
CA LYS A 144 -17.25 13.89 4.89
C LYS A 144 -16.41 14.82 4.02
N SER A 145 -15.28 15.31 4.53
CA SER A 145 -14.35 16.13 3.76
C SER A 145 -13.81 15.38 2.57
N PHE A 146 -13.33 14.14 2.76
CA PHE A 146 -12.84 13.30 1.66
C PHE A 146 -13.93 12.99 0.64
N SER A 147 -15.14 12.64 1.08
CA SER A 147 -16.26 12.29 0.19
C SER A 147 -16.86 13.48 -0.56
N SER A 148 -16.55 14.72 -0.16
CA SER A 148 -16.94 15.94 -0.87
C SER A 148 -15.99 16.31 -2.02
N ILE A 149 -14.84 15.69 -2.11
CA ILE A 149 -13.89 15.84 -3.22
C ILE A 149 -14.28 14.86 -4.33
N GLY A 150 -14.19 15.28 -5.57
CA GLY A 150 -14.52 14.43 -6.71
C GLY A 150 -15.99 14.47 -7.06
N ASN A 151 -16.56 13.31 -7.41
CA ASN A 151 -17.96 13.22 -7.79
C ASN A 151 -18.73 12.13 -7.01
N VAL A 152 -20.07 12.11 -7.15
CA VAL A 152 -20.94 11.21 -6.36
C VAL A 152 -20.61 9.71 -6.53
N LYS A 153 -20.07 9.30 -7.68
CA LYS A 153 -19.73 7.90 -7.95
C LYS A 153 -18.28 7.56 -7.62
N SER A 154 -17.40 8.57 -7.52
CA SER A 154 -15.97 8.40 -7.28
C SER A 154 -15.47 9.59 -6.46
N ALA A 155 -15.40 9.40 -5.15
CA ALA A 155 -14.98 10.44 -4.21
C ALA A 155 -13.46 10.40 -4.00
N GLY A 156 -12.92 11.53 -3.56
CA GLY A 156 -11.51 11.70 -3.23
C GLY A 156 -10.64 12.12 -4.41
N THR A 157 -9.36 11.93 -4.25
CA THR A 157 -8.33 12.26 -5.24
C THR A 157 -7.72 11.02 -5.86
N LYS A 158 -6.99 11.19 -6.96
CA LYS A 158 -6.21 10.16 -7.62
C LYS A 158 -4.86 10.73 -8.05
N LEU A 159 -3.79 9.96 -7.86
CA LEU A 159 -2.48 10.27 -8.42
C LEU A 159 -2.44 9.89 -9.90
N VAL A 160 -2.03 10.85 -10.72
CA VAL A 160 -1.89 10.68 -12.17
C VAL A 160 -0.42 10.85 -12.54
N CYS A 161 0.13 9.87 -13.22
CA CYS A 161 1.50 9.88 -13.71
C CYS A 161 1.54 10.46 -15.14
N LEU A 162 2.31 11.51 -15.34
CA LEU A 162 2.58 12.11 -16.65
C LEU A 162 4.03 11.85 -17.03
N ASP A 163 4.25 11.18 -18.14
CA ASP A 163 5.58 10.82 -18.64
C ASP A 163 6.30 11.97 -19.36
N SER A 164 7.45 11.69 -19.94
CA SER A 164 8.30 12.66 -20.63
C SER A 164 7.71 13.27 -21.92
N LEU A 165 6.57 12.75 -22.41
CA LEU A 165 5.88 13.31 -23.59
C LEU A 165 4.99 14.50 -23.22
N PHE A 166 4.70 14.67 -21.94
CA PHE A 166 3.97 15.85 -21.47
C PHE A 166 4.89 17.06 -21.28
N LYS A 167 4.33 18.24 -21.41
CA LYS A 167 5.07 19.50 -21.20
C LYS A 167 5.65 19.62 -19.79
N ASN A 168 4.91 19.12 -18.81
CA ASN A 168 5.31 19.08 -17.41
C ASN A 168 5.15 17.64 -16.92
N PRO A 169 6.17 16.78 -17.05
CA PRO A 169 6.10 15.42 -16.54
C PRO A 169 6.15 15.40 -15.00
N GLY A 170 5.59 14.36 -14.40
CA GLY A 170 5.57 14.20 -12.94
C GLY A 170 4.37 13.42 -12.43
N VAL A 171 4.18 13.40 -11.12
CA VAL A 171 3.01 12.82 -10.45
C VAL A 171 2.16 13.96 -9.89
N TYR A 172 0.89 13.95 -10.23
CA TYR A 172 -0.06 15.00 -9.86
C TYR A 172 -1.24 14.41 -9.12
N GLU A 173 -1.61 15.01 -7.98
CA GLU A 173 -2.84 14.68 -7.30
C GLU A 173 -4.00 15.48 -7.90
N MET A 174 -5.04 14.78 -8.34
CA MET A 174 -6.19 15.36 -9.01
C MET A 174 -7.49 14.86 -8.40
N ASP A 175 -8.49 15.73 -8.34
CA ASP A 175 -9.83 15.36 -7.89
C ASP A 175 -10.47 14.35 -8.87
N MET A 176 -11.12 13.33 -8.34
CA MET A 176 -11.82 12.35 -9.16
C MET A 176 -12.91 13.01 -10.00
N GLY A 177 -12.89 12.79 -11.31
CA GLY A 177 -13.83 13.41 -12.27
C GLY A 177 -13.32 14.71 -12.90
N THR A 178 -12.06 15.09 -12.66
CA THR A 178 -11.38 16.14 -13.44
C THR A 178 -11.32 15.73 -14.92
N PRO A 179 -11.71 16.62 -15.89
CA PRO A 179 -11.73 16.31 -17.31
C PRO A 179 -10.34 16.07 -17.88
#